data_d5328f45a3a19a53c6f98464b9ad21a3
#
_entry.id   d5328f45a3a19a53c6f98464b9ad21a3
#
_cell.length_a   1.000
_cell.length_b   1.000
_cell.length_c   1.000
_cell.angle_alpha   90.00
_cell.angle_beta   90.00
_cell.angle_gamma   90.00
#
_symmetry.space_group_name_H-M   'P 1'
#
loop_
_entity.id
_entity.type
_entity.pdbx_description
1 polymer ?
#
loop_
_entity_poly.entity_id
_entity_poly.type
_entity_poly.pdbx_seq_one_letter_code
_entity_poly.pdbx_strand_id
1 'polypeptide(L)'
;SVGLVNRIKYFFGELFIYGPLKNRMGLTKTKVGYTAGEAIGPEIFQFFRSIGINLKQLYGQTEACVFVTCQPDRQVHPETVGVPVSGVELKISKTGEVLYRSPGSFVEYFKDPANTKKTKDKEGWVSTGDAGFIDQETGHLKIIDRAKDVGKLKQGSLFAPKYVENKLKFYPNILEAVLFGSGKEYCVAMINIDLTAVGNWAEKNNISYASYQELAGHPEVYKMVAEHIREVNSSLSKDQNLSNCQIRRFLVLHKELDPDDGEITRTRKVRRNLVSDKYSDLIKALYDGSKEIYTETEVTYEDGRKGKISASVKIQELKETFEKAGVV
;
A
#
# COMPACT_ATOMS: atom_id res chain seq x y z
N SER A 1 18.23 22.04 15.20
CA SER A 1 17.98 22.05 16.66
C SER A 1 16.58 22.58 16.94
N VAL A 2 15.83 21.89 17.78
CA VAL A 2 14.48 22.30 18.18
C VAL A 2 14.59 23.52 19.09
N GLY A 3 13.92 24.65 18.76
CA GLY A 3 13.93 25.85 19.54
C GLY A 3 13.34 25.68 20.95
N LEU A 4 13.75 26.54 21.90
CA LEU A 4 13.36 26.46 23.32
C LEU A 4 11.83 26.41 23.51
N VAL A 5 11.08 27.23 22.79
CA VAL A 5 9.61 27.32 22.88
C VAL A 5 8.98 25.95 22.52
N ASN A 6 9.48 25.28 21.49
CA ASN A 6 8.97 23.97 21.09
C ASN A 6 9.31 22.88 22.12
N ARG A 7 10.46 22.98 22.79
CA ARG A 7 10.82 22.07 23.89
C ARG A 7 9.88 22.23 25.09
N ILE A 8 9.53 23.48 25.43
CA ILE A 8 8.57 23.76 26.52
C ILE A 8 7.17 23.24 26.15
N LYS A 9 6.70 23.49 24.93
CA LYS A 9 5.42 22.94 24.45
C LYS A 9 5.39 21.43 24.48
N TYR A 10 6.48 20.78 24.05
CA TYR A 10 6.59 19.34 24.10
C TYR A 10 6.60 18.78 25.53
N PHE A 11 7.25 19.46 26.47
CA PHE A 11 7.25 19.08 27.89
C PHE A 11 5.82 19.07 28.47
N PHE A 12 5.03 20.12 28.23
CA PHE A 12 3.62 20.13 28.65
C PHE A 12 2.78 19.11 27.90
N GLY A 13 3.03 18.91 26.59
CA GLY A 13 2.41 17.84 25.81
C GLY A 13 2.71 16.45 26.38
N GLU A 14 3.95 16.20 26.80
CA GLU A 14 4.35 14.94 27.45
C GLU A 14 3.62 14.74 28.77
N LEU A 15 3.55 15.78 29.60
CA LEU A 15 2.93 15.69 30.91
C LEU A 15 1.42 15.44 30.85
N PHE A 16 0.70 16.13 29.96
CA PHE A 16 -0.77 16.12 29.98
C PHE A 16 -1.40 15.26 28.89
N ILE A 17 -0.71 14.97 27.79
CA ILE A 17 -1.27 14.28 26.61
C ILE A 17 -0.47 13.03 26.27
N TYR A 18 0.80 13.15 25.90
CA TYR A 18 1.57 12.05 25.33
C TYR A 18 1.92 10.98 26.36
N GLY A 19 2.27 11.38 27.59
CA GLY A 19 2.55 10.46 28.69
C GLY A 19 1.34 9.61 29.06
N PRO A 20 0.17 10.21 29.38
CA PRO A 20 -1.07 9.46 29.62
C PRO A 20 -1.46 8.56 28.45
N LEU A 21 -1.32 9.03 27.20
CA LEU A 21 -1.61 8.24 26.01
C LEU A 21 -0.68 7.01 25.89
N LYS A 22 0.63 7.21 26.02
CA LYS A 22 1.61 6.13 26.04
C LYS A 22 1.35 5.12 27.17
N ASN A 23 0.92 5.62 28.32
CA ASN A 23 0.59 4.75 29.45
C ASN A 23 -0.61 3.84 29.16
N ARG A 24 -1.68 4.40 28.55
CA ARG A 24 -2.85 3.58 28.13
C ARG A 24 -2.50 2.55 27.06
N MET A 25 -1.53 2.85 26.20
CA MET A 25 -1.03 1.94 25.16
C MET A 25 0.03 0.97 25.65
N GLY A 26 0.45 1.03 26.93
CA GLY A 26 1.53 0.21 27.49
C GLY A 26 2.92 0.60 27.01
N LEU A 27 3.10 1.80 26.43
CA LEU A 27 4.34 2.22 25.75
C LEU A 27 5.22 3.15 26.58
N THR A 28 4.89 3.44 27.85
CA THR A 28 5.60 4.42 28.71
C THR A 28 7.09 4.10 28.86
N LYS A 29 7.46 2.83 28.90
CA LYS A 29 8.85 2.38 29.09
C LYS A 29 9.54 2.02 27.76
N THR A 30 8.86 2.18 26.63
CA THR A 30 9.41 1.85 25.31
C THR A 30 10.49 2.85 24.93
N LYS A 31 11.72 2.37 24.73
CA LYS A 31 12.85 3.18 24.28
C LYS A 31 12.99 3.19 22.75
N VAL A 32 12.70 2.06 22.12
CA VAL A 32 12.75 1.87 20.68
C VAL A 32 11.65 0.91 20.27
N GLY A 33 11.02 1.16 19.15
CA GLY A 33 10.06 0.27 18.49
C GLY A 33 10.52 -0.06 17.08
N TYR A 34 10.24 -1.27 16.63
CA TYR A 34 10.46 -1.69 15.25
C TYR A 34 9.16 -2.14 14.62
N THR A 35 8.95 -1.77 13.38
CA THR A 35 7.85 -2.26 12.55
C THR A 35 8.42 -2.95 11.32
N ALA A 36 7.82 -4.09 10.97
CA ALA A 36 8.26 -4.93 9.86
C ALA A 36 7.10 -5.78 9.32
N GLY A 37 7.35 -6.47 8.20
CA GLY A 37 6.42 -7.42 7.59
C GLY A 37 5.47 -6.77 6.59
N GLU A 38 4.95 -5.59 6.88
CA GLU A 38 4.13 -4.79 5.95
C GLU A 38 4.33 -3.29 6.25
N ALA A 39 4.05 -2.45 5.26
CA ALA A 39 4.14 -1.00 5.45
C ALA A 39 3.05 -0.52 6.43
N ILE A 40 3.45 0.17 7.49
CA ILE A 40 2.54 0.69 8.53
C ILE A 40 1.84 1.99 8.09
N GLY A 41 2.36 2.66 7.08
CA GLY A 41 1.90 3.96 6.61
C GLY A 41 2.57 5.16 7.27
N PRO A 42 2.75 6.24 6.50
CA PRO A 42 3.46 7.42 6.98
C PRO A 42 2.77 8.10 8.15
N GLU A 43 1.43 8.16 8.15
CA GLU A 43 0.68 8.83 9.22
C GLU A 43 0.79 8.10 10.56
N ILE A 44 0.56 6.78 10.58
CA ILE A 44 0.70 5.96 11.80
C ILE A 44 2.15 5.97 12.27
N PHE A 45 3.09 5.87 11.34
CA PHE A 45 4.51 5.94 11.63
C PHE A 45 4.89 7.27 12.28
N GLN A 46 4.45 8.40 11.70
CA GLN A 46 4.67 9.73 12.24
C GLN A 46 3.95 9.96 13.56
N PHE A 47 2.72 9.45 13.71
CA PHE A 47 1.99 9.52 14.97
C PHE A 47 2.81 8.96 16.15
N PHE A 48 3.29 7.72 16.04
CA PHE A 48 4.10 7.11 17.10
C PHE A 48 5.38 7.89 17.36
N ARG A 49 6.02 8.40 16.34
CA ARG A 49 7.21 9.23 16.50
C ARG A 49 6.90 10.60 17.14
N SER A 50 5.77 11.21 16.83
CA SER A 50 5.35 12.49 17.38
C SER A 50 5.07 12.44 18.89
N ILE A 51 4.57 11.29 19.37
CA ILE A 51 4.38 11.06 20.82
C ILE A 51 5.67 10.57 21.53
N GLY A 52 6.81 10.56 20.84
CA GLY A 52 8.13 10.31 21.42
C GLY A 52 8.60 8.87 21.38
N ILE A 53 7.93 7.97 20.64
CA ILE A 53 8.41 6.61 20.39
C ILE A 53 9.48 6.65 19.29
N ASN A 54 10.69 6.15 19.57
CA ASN A 54 11.73 5.98 18.54
C ASN A 54 11.37 4.78 17.67
N LEU A 55 10.31 4.95 16.85
CA LEU A 55 9.87 3.92 15.90
C LEU A 55 10.76 3.92 14.67
N LYS A 56 11.18 2.75 14.25
CA LYS A 56 12.00 2.49 13.06
C LYS A 56 11.36 1.41 12.20
N GLN A 57 11.66 1.42 10.92
CA GLN A 57 11.32 0.31 10.04
C GLN A 57 12.53 -0.60 9.82
N LEU A 58 12.27 -1.87 9.69
CA LEU A 58 13.22 -2.88 9.24
C LEU A 58 12.59 -3.77 8.17
N TYR A 59 13.42 -4.37 7.36
CA TYR A 59 13.02 -5.34 6.36
C TYR A 59 13.84 -6.61 6.51
N GLY A 60 13.16 -7.71 6.30
CA GLY A 60 13.78 -9.02 6.28
C GLY A 60 12.77 -10.14 6.11
N GLN A 61 13.27 -11.34 6.19
CA GLN A 61 12.49 -12.58 6.03
C GLN A 61 13.05 -13.68 6.92
N THR A 62 12.32 -14.77 7.07
CA THR A 62 12.72 -15.92 7.89
C THR A 62 14.07 -16.47 7.47
N GLU A 63 14.34 -16.51 6.17
CA GLU A 63 15.59 -16.97 5.55
C GLU A 63 16.81 -16.11 5.92
N ALA A 64 16.61 -14.91 6.43
CA ALA A 64 17.64 -13.97 6.90
C ALA A 64 17.70 -13.84 8.42
N CYS A 65 17.04 -14.73 9.18
CA CYS A 65 16.82 -14.53 10.61
C CYS A 65 16.25 -13.12 10.91
N VAL A 66 15.31 -12.66 10.09
CA VAL A 66 14.61 -11.37 10.10
C VAL A 66 15.42 -10.19 9.52
N PHE A 67 16.70 -10.07 9.80
CA PHE A 67 17.44 -8.81 9.58
C PHE A 67 18.15 -8.76 8.23
N VAL A 68 17.59 -8.04 7.25
CA VAL A 68 18.27 -7.63 6.02
C VAL A 68 18.64 -6.15 6.07
N THR A 69 17.67 -5.26 6.32
CA THR A 69 17.92 -3.83 6.49
C THR A 69 17.23 -3.29 7.75
N CYS A 70 17.74 -2.19 8.26
CA CYS A 70 17.14 -1.47 9.39
C CYS A 70 17.45 0.02 9.28
N GLN A 71 16.52 0.86 9.72
CA GLN A 71 16.74 2.30 9.76
C GLN A 71 17.70 2.68 10.91
N PRO A 72 18.80 3.41 10.61
CA PRO A 72 19.70 3.92 11.63
C PRO A 72 19.03 4.99 12.51
N ASP A 73 19.61 5.28 13.67
CA ASP A 73 19.18 6.41 14.47
C ASP A 73 19.38 7.73 13.70
N ARG A 74 18.39 8.61 13.80
CA ARG A 74 18.35 9.93 13.12
C ARG A 74 18.24 9.89 11.59
N GLN A 75 18.19 8.71 10.98
CA GLN A 75 17.97 8.50 9.55
C GLN A 75 16.72 7.63 9.38
N VAL A 76 15.57 8.20 9.72
CA VAL A 76 14.30 7.49 9.75
C VAL A 76 13.34 8.14 8.78
N HIS A 77 12.92 7.39 7.76
CA HIS A 77 12.04 7.84 6.68
C HIS A 77 10.82 6.93 6.57
N PRO A 78 9.59 7.48 6.56
CA PRO A 78 8.36 6.68 6.65
C PRO A 78 8.15 5.66 5.51
N GLU A 79 8.76 5.89 4.35
CA GLU A 79 8.55 5.07 3.15
C GLU A 79 9.70 4.12 2.83
N THR A 80 10.73 4.06 3.68
CA THR A 80 11.91 3.23 3.46
C THR A 80 12.13 2.25 4.58
N VAL A 81 12.90 1.21 4.33
CA VAL A 81 13.20 0.16 5.32
C VAL A 81 14.65 0.17 5.79
N GLY A 82 15.38 1.27 5.50
CA GLY A 82 16.74 1.51 5.99
C GLY A 82 17.84 0.96 5.10
N VAL A 83 19.00 0.81 5.70
CA VAL A 83 20.24 0.33 5.05
C VAL A 83 20.55 -1.09 5.50
N PRO A 84 21.39 -1.85 4.75
CA PRO A 84 21.84 -3.18 5.18
C PRO A 84 22.40 -3.16 6.61
N VAL A 85 21.99 -4.13 7.42
CA VAL A 85 22.58 -4.28 8.76
C VAL A 85 24.00 -4.82 8.67
N SER A 86 24.76 -4.68 9.73
CA SER A 86 26.17 -5.11 9.77
C SER A 86 26.35 -6.57 9.29
N GLY A 87 27.24 -6.79 8.35
CA GLY A 87 27.53 -8.09 7.76
C GLY A 87 26.56 -8.54 6.66
N VAL A 88 25.56 -7.75 6.31
CA VAL A 88 24.65 -8.02 5.19
C VAL A 88 25.10 -7.24 3.95
N GLU A 89 25.24 -7.93 2.84
CA GLU A 89 25.40 -7.36 1.51
C GLU A 89 24.04 -7.37 0.79
N LEU A 90 23.76 -6.31 0.06
CA LEU A 90 22.49 -6.13 -0.64
C LEU A 90 22.74 -5.69 -2.08
N LYS A 91 22.00 -6.25 -3.02
CA LYS A 91 21.97 -5.79 -4.42
C LYS A 91 20.56 -5.87 -4.99
N ILE A 92 20.31 -5.05 -6.00
CA ILE A 92 19.09 -5.11 -6.80
C ILE A 92 19.42 -5.82 -8.11
N SER A 93 18.64 -6.83 -8.47
CA SER A 93 18.81 -7.55 -9.73
C SER A 93 18.41 -6.67 -10.92
N LYS A 94 18.75 -7.12 -12.14
CA LYS A 94 18.32 -6.47 -13.39
C LYS A 94 16.79 -6.42 -13.57
N THR A 95 16.06 -7.29 -12.87
CA THR A 95 14.60 -7.36 -12.87
C THR A 95 13.97 -6.56 -11.74
N GLY A 96 14.78 -5.89 -10.90
CA GLY A 96 14.29 -5.10 -9.76
C GLY A 96 14.08 -5.92 -8.48
N GLU A 97 14.42 -7.22 -8.48
CA GLU A 97 14.33 -8.06 -7.28
C GLU A 97 15.47 -7.73 -6.30
N VAL A 98 15.13 -7.65 -5.03
CA VAL A 98 16.08 -7.48 -3.93
C VAL A 98 16.76 -8.81 -3.63
N LEU A 99 18.09 -8.81 -3.62
CA LEU A 99 18.91 -9.94 -3.21
C LEU A 99 19.80 -9.54 -2.04
N TYR A 100 20.00 -10.46 -1.11
CA TYR A 100 20.96 -10.25 -0.03
C TYR A 100 21.90 -11.45 0.14
N ARG A 101 23.05 -11.20 0.78
CA ARG A 101 23.99 -12.20 1.26
C ARG A 101 24.35 -11.87 2.70
N SER A 102 24.23 -12.86 3.59
CA SER A 102 24.42 -12.66 5.03
C SER A 102 24.94 -13.92 5.69
N PRO A 103 25.81 -13.81 6.71
CA PRO A 103 26.18 -14.95 7.53
C PRO A 103 25.01 -15.55 8.31
N GLY A 104 23.92 -14.76 8.53
CA GLY A 104 22.67 -15.23 9.14
C GLY A 104 21.67 -15.85 8.15
N SER A 105 22.07 -16.09 6.89
CA SER A 105 21.18 -16.74 5.92
C SER A 105 20.90 -18.20 6.29
N PHE A 106 19.68 -18.66 6.01
CA PHE A 106 19.28 -20.04 6.21
C PHE A 106 20.21 -21.04 5.52
N VAL A 107 20.28 -22.25 6.03
CA VAL A 107 21.09 -23.32 5.45
C VAL A 107 20.37 -23.87 4.21
N GLU A 108 19.17 -24.41 4.44
CA GLU A 108 18.34 -25.02 3.41
C GLU A 108 16.87 -25.11 3.85
N TYR A 109 15.95 -25.31 2.92
CA TYR A 109 14.59 -25.72 3.21
C TYR A 109 14.55 -27.21 3.54
N PHE A 110 13.87 -27.57 4.62
CA PHE A 110 13.80 -28.96 5.06
C PHE A 110 13.17 -29.88 3.99
N LYS A 111 13.94 -30.89 3.58
CA LYS A 111 13.57 -31.87 2.54
C LYS A 111 13.16 -31.25 1.19
N ASP A 112 13.60 -30.01 0.89
CA ASP A 112 13.27 -29.32 -0.36
C ASP A 112 14.52 -28.68 -1.00
N PRO A 113 15.42 -29.50 -1.56
CA PRO A 113 16.62 -29.02 -2.21
C PRO A 113 16.34 -28.22 -3.49
N ALA A 114 15.19 -28.46 -4.14
CA ALA A 114 14.82 -27.77 -5.36
C ALA A 114 14.53 -26.28 -5.06
N ASN A 115 13.68 -26.00 -4.09
CA ASN A 115 13.41 -24.61 -3.68
C ASN A 115 14.62 -23.97 -3.01
N THR A 116 15.43 -24.73 -2.28
CA THR A 116 16.69 -24.22 -1.73
C THR A 116 17.61 -23.68 -2.82
N LYS A 117 17.86 -24.44 -3.90
CA LYS A 117 18.67 -24.01 -5.04
C LYS A 117 18.07 -22.84 -5.83
N LYS A 118 16.73 -22.75 -5.87
CA LYS A 118 16.03 -21.65 -6.52
C LYS A 118 16.15 -20.35 -5.72
N THR A 119 16.15 -20.44 -4.40
CA THR A 119 16.14 -19.28 -3.50
C THR A 119 17.56 -18.79 -3.16
N LYS A 120 18.52 -19.71 -3.01
CA LYS A 120 19.90 -19.40 -2.63
C LYS A 120 20.87 -19.94 -3.68
N ASP A 121 21.66 -19.06 -4.27
CA ASP A 121 22.66 -19.45 -5.25
C ASP A 121 23.94 -19.99 -4.61
N LYS A 122 24.90 -20.44 -5.47
CA LYS A 122 26.17 -21.02 -5.01
C LYS A 122 27.10 -20.01 -4.36
N GLU A 123 26.90 -18.70 -4.62
CA GLU A 123 27.68 -17.61 -4.03
C GLU A 123 27.08 -17.12 -2.71
N GLY A 124 25.95 -17.70 -2.28
CA GLY A 124 25.25 -17.37 -1.04
C GLY A 124 24.26 -16.22 -1.17
N TRP A 125 23.98 -15.74 -2.39
CA TRP A 125 22.94 -14.75 -2.61
C TRP A 125 21.57 -15.37 -2.50
N VAL A 126 20.71 -14.75 -1.71
CA VAL A 126 19.32 -15.16 -1.49
C VAL A 126 18.38 -14.24 -2.24
N SER A 127 17.54 -14.82 -3.09
CA SER A 127 16.43 -14.15 -3.77
C SER A 127 15.27 -13.97 -2.80
N THR A 128 14.87 -12.72 -2.55
CA THR A 128 13.83 -12.43 -1.55
C THR A 128 12.42 -12.64 -2.08
N GLY A 129 12.25 -12.61 -3.40
CA GLY A 129 10.94 -12.54 -4.05
C GLY A 129 10.27 -11.18 -3.91
N ASP A 130 10.95 -10.17 -3.38
CA ASP A 130 10.46 -8.80 -3.24
C ASP A 130 11.17 -7.89 -4.23
N ALA A 131 10.45 -6.95 -4.82
CA ALA A 131 10.98 -5.90 -5.67
C ALA A 131 11.23 -4.62 -4.87
N GLY A 132 12.31 -3.93 -5.20
CA GLY A 132 12.69 -2.70 -4.54
C GLY A 132 13.81 -1.98 -5.26
N PHE A 133 14.16 -0.82 -4.76
CA PHE A 133 15.28 -0.02 -5.25
C PHE A 133 15.94 0.74 -4.09
N ILE A 134 17.17 1.19 -4.33
CA ILE A 134 17.85 2.09 -3.39
C ILE A 134 17.41 3.52 -3.71
N ASP A 135 16.80 4.17 -2.74
CA ASP A 135 16.42 5.55 -2.82
C ASP A 135 17.67 6.44 -2.91
N GLN A 136 17.74 7.29 -3.94
CA GLN A 136 18.94 8.05 -4.26
C GLN A 136 19.24 9.17 -3.26
N GLU A 137 18.22 9.69 -2.58
CA GLU A 137 18.38 10.79 -1.63
C GLU A 137 18.84 10.29 -0.26
N THR A 138 18.30 9.14 0.17
CA THR A 138 18.55 8.61 1.52
C THR A 138 19.55 7.48 1.56
N GLY A 139 19.79 6.80 0.44
CA GLY A 139 20.57 5.55 0.37
C GLY A 139 19.84 4.35 0.98
N HIS A 140 18.59 4.50 1.38
CA HIS A 140 17.79 3.45 1.99
C HIS A 140 17.17 2.53 0.94
N LEU A 141 16.96 1.27 1.32
CA LEU A 141 16.12 0.35 0.54
C LEU A 141 14.65 0.78 0.64
N LYS A 142 13.98 0.82 -0.51
CA LYS A 142 12.53 0.99 -0.63
C LYS A 142 11.94 -0.26 -1.27
N ILE A 143 11.09 -0.97 -0.53
CA ILE A 143 10.35 -2.13 -1.03
C ILE A 143 9.07 -1.61 -1.67
N ILE A 144 8.74 -2.11 -2.86
CA ILE A 144 7.58 -1.64 -3.63
C ILE A 144 6.49 -2.70 -3.78
N ASP A 145 6.86 -3.97 -3.97
CA ASP A 145 5.89 -5.07 -4.15
C ASP A 145 6.60 -6.43 -4.09
N ARG A 146 5.86 -7.52 -4.28
CA ARG A 146 6.45 -8.81 -4.63
C ARG A 146 7.00 -8.76 -6.06
N ALA A 147 8.18 -9.30 -6.31
CA ALA A 147 8.83 -9.25 -7.63
C ALA A 147 7.97 -9.84 -8.76
N LYS A 148 7.16 -10.87 -8.45
CA LYS A 148 6.21 -11.49 -9.40
C LYS A 148 4.98 -10.63 -9.72
N ASP A 149 4.64 -9.68 -8.84
CA ASP A 149 3.44 -8.85 -8.94
C ASP A 149 3.77 -7.46 -9.55
N VAL A 150 5.06 -7.15 -9.64
CA VAL A 150 5.54 -5.95 -10.36
C VAL A 150 5.46 -6.20 -11.86
N GLY A 151 4.76 -5.31 -12.54
CA GLY A 151 4.61 -5.32 -13.99
C GLY A 151 5.29 -4.13 -14.66
N LYS A 152 4.99 -3.97 -15.94
CA LYS A 152 5.37 -2.79 -16.73
C LYS A 152 4.16 -2.22 -17.41
N LEU A 153 4.07 -0.88 -17.46
CA LEU A 153 3.15 -0.20 -18.35
C LEU A 153 3.57 -0.41 -19.81
N LYS A 154 2.71 -0.07 -20.76
CA LYS A 154 2.95 -0.26 -22.21
C LYS A 154 4.25 0.42 -22.69
N GLN A 155 4.57 1.59 -22.13
CA GLN A 155 5.81 2.33 -22.43
C GLN A 155 7.06 1.77 -21.71
N GLY A 156 6.95 0.67 -20.97
CA GLY A 156 8.06 0.00 -20.29
C GLY A 156 8.36 0.50 -18.88
N SER A 157 7.71 1.56 -18.40
CA SER A 157 7.87 2.05 -17.04
C SER A 157 7.30 1.07 -16.01
N LEU A 158 7.86 1.12 -14.81
CA LEU A 158 7.50 0.25 -13.69
C LEU A 158 6.02 0.38 -13.33
N PHE A 159 5.38 -0.74 -13.03
CA PHE A 159 4.03 -0.82 -12.46
C PHE A 159 4.08 -1.63 -11.17
N ALA A 160 3.95 -0.93 -10.02
CA ALA A 160 3.99 -1.50 -8.68
C ALA A 160 2.63 -1.31 -7.99
N PRO A 161 1.63 -2.17 -8.28
CA PRO A 161 0.26 -1.97 -7.82
C PRO A 161 0.15 -1.96 -6.31
N LYS A 162 0.80 -2.88 -5.62
CA LYS A 162 0.69 -3.03 -4.15
C LYS A 162 1.18 -1.78 -3.41
N TYR A 163 2.24 -1.16 -3.90
CA TYR A 163 2.76 0.08 -3.30
C TYR A 163 1.72 1.20 -3.33
N VAL A 164 1.05 1.39 -4.47
CA VAL A 164 0.03 2.44 -4.63
C VAL A 164 -1.24 2.09 -3.87
N GLU A 165 -1.68 0.81 -3.92
CA GLU A 165 -2.82 0.31 -3.15
C GLU A 165 -2.64 0.53 -1.66
N ASN A 166 -1.46 0.23 -1.11
CA ASN A 166 -1.16 0.46 0.29
C ASN A 166 -1.21 1.94 0.65
N LYS A 167 -0.70 2.85 -0.23
CA LYS A 167 -0.84 4.29 0.00
C LYS A 167 -2.30 4.74 0.08
N LEU A 168 -3.18 4.20 -0.76
CA LEU A 168 -4.61 4.50 -0.72
C LEU A 168 -5.28 3.96 0.55
N LYS A 169 -4.88 2.78 1.01
CA LYS A 169 -5.43 2.14 2.22
C LYS A 169 -5.05 2.84 3.53
N PHE A 170 -4.14 3.80 3.51
CA PHE A 170 -3.86 4.63 4.68
C PHE A 170 -4.94 5.67 4.95
N TYR A 171 -5.80 5.97 3.98
CA TYR A 171 -6.98 6.79 4.20
C TYR A 171 -8.08 5.96 4.86
N PRO A 172 -8.60 6.35 6.04
CA PRO A 172 -9.61 5.58 6.76
C PRO A 172 -10.87 5.27 5.95
N ASN A 173 -11.17 6.11 4.97
CA ASN A 173 -12.32 5.99 4.09
C ASN A 173 -12.18 4.90 3.01
N ILE A 174 -10.96 4.38 2.79
CA ILE A 174 -10.66 3.37 1.79
C ILE A 174 -10.36 2.04 2.48
N LEU A 175 -11.27 1.08 2.34
CA LEU A 175 -11.10 -0.27 2.88
C LEU A 175 -10.12 -1.09 2.05
N GLU A 176 -10.27 -1.05 0.70
CA GLU A 176 -9.42 -1.76 -0.23
C GLU A 176 -9.31 -0.98 -1.55
N ALA A 177 -8.18 -1.16 -2.22
CA ALA A 177 -7.93 -0.63 -3.54
C ALA A 177 -7.29 -1.71 -4.41
N VAL A 178 -7.73 -1.81 -5.67
CA VAL A 178 -7.16 -2.75 -6.64
C VAL A 178 -6.76 -1.97 -7.88
N LEU A 179 -5.45 -1.94 -8.15
CA LEU A 179 -4.90 -1.23 -9.30
C LEU A 179 -4.70 -2.16 -10.50
N PHE A 180 -4.92 -1.61 -11.68
CA PHE A 180 -4.66 -2.23 -12.97
C PHE A 180 -3.80 -1.29 -13.82
N GLY A 181 -2.86 -1.87 -14.59
CA GLY A 181 -1.95 -1.06 -15.40
C GLY A 181 -0.97 -1.90 -16.22
N SER A 182 -0.74 -3.17 -15.85
CA SER A 182 0.21 -4.03 -16.57
C SER A 182 -0.13 -4.14 -18.05
N GLY A 183 0.81 -3.76 -18.94
CA GLY A 183 0.62 -3.71 -20.39
C GLY A 183 -0.33 -2.60 -20.89
N LYS A 184 -0.81 -1.70 -20.02
CA LYS A 184 -1.69 -0.57 -20.35
C LYS A 184 -0.92 0.73 -20.40
N GLU A 185 -1.54 1.76 -20.98
CA GLU A 185 -0.91 3.09 -21.14
C GLU A 185 -0.83 3.87 -19.82
N TYR A 186 -1.76 3.62 -18.89
CA TYR A 186 -1.86 4.28 -17.60
C TYR A 186 -2.49 3.37 -16.54
N CYS A 187 -2.39 3.78 -15.27
CA CYS A 187 -2.99 3.06 -14.16
C CYS A 187 -4.43 3.50 -13.92
N VAL A 188 -5.26 2.53 -13.54
CA VAL A 188 -6.64 2.74 -13.10
C VAL A 188 -6.87 2.01 -11.78
N ALA A 189 -7.90 2.44 -11.02
CA ALA A 189 -8.21 1.85 -9.73
C ALA A 189 -9.68 1.48 -9.58
N MET A 190 -9.94 0.35 -8.92
CA MET A 190 -11.22 0.03 -8.30
C MET A 190 -11.07 0.22 -6.80
N ILE A 191 -11.98 0.97 -6.19
CA ILE A 191 -11.93 1.36 -4.78
C ILE A 191 -13.10 0.73 -4.03
N ASN A 192 -12.82 0.09 -2.89
CA ASN A 192 -13.83 -0.19 -1.88
C ASN A 192 -13.73 0.85 -0.76
N ILE A 193 -14.83 1.45 -0.41
CA ILE A 193 -14.93 2.35 0.75
C ILE A 193 -15.12 1.54 2.04
N ASP A 194 -14.61 2.07 3.15
CA ASP A 194 -14.96 1.56 4.48
C ASP A 194 -16.34 2.09 4.87
N LEU A 195 -17.35 1.19 4.98
CA LEU A 195 -18.73 1.56 5.27
C LEU A 195 -18.86 2.31 6.58
N THR A 196 -18.10 1.93 7.61
CA THR A 196 -18.18 2.58 8.93
C THR A 196 -17.57 3.99 8.89
N ALA A 197 -16.38 4.12 8.33
CA ALA A 197 -15.68 5.41 8.28
C ALA A 197 -16.40 6.40 7.34
N VAL A 198 -16.83 5.94 6.15
CA VAL A 198 -17.56 6.79 5.20
C VAL A 198 -18.99 7.07 5.69
N GLY A 199 -19.64 6.13 6.37
CA GLY A 199 -20.96 6.36 7.01
C GLY A 199 -20.88 7.45 8.08
N ASN A 200 -19.91 7.37 8.98
CA ASN A 200 -19.69 8.41 9.99
C ASN A 200 -19.36 9.78 9.37
N TRP A 201 -18.63 9.79 8.26
CA TRP A 201 -18.34 11.00 7.51
C TRP A 201 -19.60 11.54 6.83
N ALA A 202 -20.43 10.68 6.24
CA ALA A 202 -21.68 11.04 5.60
C ALA A 202 -22.66 11.69 6.59
N GLU A 203 -22.83 11.10 7.78
CA GLU A 203 -23.66 11.65 8.85
C GLU A 203 -23.21 13.07 9.24
N LYS A 204 -21.90 13.29 9.43
CA LYS A 204 -21.32 14.60 9.74
C LYS A 204 -21.55 15.65 8.64
N ASN A 205 -21.72 15.21 7.39
CA ASN A 205 -21.97 16.06 6.23
C ASN A 205 -23.44 16.09 5.82
N ASN A 206 -24.38 15.56 6.64
CA ASN A 206 -25.82 15.50 6.38
C ASN A 206 -26.16 14.76 5.06
N ILE A 207 -25.41 13.72 4.73
CA ILE A 207 -25.64 12.85 3.58
C ILE A 207 -26.42 11.64 4.05
N SER A 208 -27.64 11.45 3.55
CA SER A 208 -28.48 10.29 3.82
C SER A 208 -28.21 9.18 2.82
N TYR A 209 -28.17 7.94 3.25
CA TYR A 209 -28.05 6.76 2.41
C TYR A 209 -28.74 5.57 3.06
N ALA A 210 -29.23 4.63 2.26
CA ALA A 210 -29.93 3.44 2.75
C ALA A 210 -29.08 2.16 2.62
N SER A 211 -28.02 2.17 1.81
CA SER A 211 -27.20 0.99 1.55
C SER A 211 -25.75 1.36 1.20
N TYR A 212 -24.85 0.36 1.28
CA TYR A 212 -23.47 0.50 0.78
C TYR A 212 -23.44 0.97 -0.68
N GLN A 213 -24.29 0.37 -1.53
CA GLN A 213 -24.33 0.70 -2.96
C GLN A 213 -24.69 2.18 -3.21
N GLU A 214 -25.66 2.70 -2.47
CA GLU A 214 -26.08 4.10 -2.58
C GLU A 214 -24.96 5.03 -2.11
N LEU A 215 -24.35 4.72 -0.95
CA LEU A 215 -23.22 5.48 -0.41
C LEU A 215 -22.02 5.45 -1.36
N ALA A 216 -21.65 4.27 -1.89
CA ALA A 216 -20.57 4.10 -2.83
C ALA A 216 -20.78 4.86 -4.15
N GLY A 217 -22.03 4.99 -4.60
CA GLY A 217 -22.41 5.78 -5.80
C GLY A 217 -22.57 7.27 -5.56
N HIS A 218 -22.48 7.74 -4.30
CA HIS A 218 -22.77 9.13 -3.97
C HIS A 218 -21.72 10.10 -4.52
N PRO A 219 -22.11 11.24 -5.16
CA PRO A 219 -21.16 12.18 -5.77
C PRO A 219 -20.11 12.74 -4.79
N GLU A 220 -20.49 13.03 -3.55
CA GLU A 220 -19.55 13.55 -2.54
C GLU A 220 -18.54 12.48 -2.08
N VAL A 221 -18.92 11.20 -2.10
CA VAL A 221 -17.98 10.09 -1.84
C VAL A 221 -16.97 9.98 -2.97
N TYR A 222 -17.42 10.09 -4.24
CA TYR A 222 -16.51 10.14 -5.37
C TYR A 222 -15.53 11.32 -5.30
N LYS A 223 -16.01 12.49 -4.87
CA LYS A 223 -15.17 13.68 -4.68
C LYS A 223 -14.12 13.46 -3.59
N MET A 224 -14.51 12.93 -2.44
CA MET A 224 -13.60 12.58 -1.34
C MET A 224 -12.54 11.56 -1.78
N VAL A 225 -12.94 10.49 -2.45
CA VAL A 225 -12.01 9.47 -2.98
C VAL A 225 -11.06 10.08 -4.02
N ALA A 226 -11.57 10.97 -4.89
CA ALA A 226 -10.75 11.68 -5.86
C ALA A 226 -9.67 12.56 -5.19
N GLU A 227 -9.99 13.22 -4.07
CA GLU A 227 -9.02 13.99 -3.29
C GLU A 227 -7.91 13.11 -2.74
N HIS A 228 -8.24 11.97 -2.14
CA HIS A 228 -7.25 10.99 -1.66
C HIS A 228 -6.35 10.48 -2.79
N ILE A 229 -6.92 10.15 -3.95
CA ILE A 229 -6.14 9.70 -5.10
C ILE A 229 -5.23 10.81 -5.63
N ARG A 230 -5.67 12.08 -5.65
CA ARG A 230 -4.82 13.22 -6.05
C ARG A 230 -3.62 13.40 -5.12
N GLU A 231 -3.80 13.24 -3.81
CA GLU A 231 -2.71 13.32 -2.84
C GLU A 231 -1.69 12.19 -3.06
N VAL A 232 -2.16 10.95 -3.29
CA VAL A 232 -1.30 9.82 -3.64
C VAL A 232 -0.56 10.08 -4.95
N ASN A 233 -1.26 10.53 -5.99
CA ASN A 233 -0.65 10.88 -7.28
C ASN A 233 0.40 11.98 -7.14
N SER A 234 0.15 13.01 -6.33
CA SER A 234 1.13 14.07 -6.02
C SER A 234 2.37 13.54 -5.30
N SER A 235 2.22 12.53 -4.45
CA SER A 235 3.36 11.84 -3.84
C SER A 235 4.14 11.01 -4.87
N LEU A 236 3.44 10.28 -5.75
CA LEU A 236 4.05 9.45 -6.79
C LEU A 236 4.79 10.29 -7.84
N SER A 237 4.27 11.47 -8.21
CA SER A 237 4.89 12.33 -9.22
C SER A 237 6.32 12.78 -8.86
N LYS A 238 6.63 12.80 -7.56
CA LYS A 238 7.97 13.17 -7.03
C LYS A 238 8.95 12.00 -7.03
N ASP A 239 8.48 10.77 -7.20
CA ASP A 239 9.31 9.57 -7.18
C ASP A 239 9.74 9.21 -8.62
N GLN A 240 11.03 9.22 -8.89
CA GLN A 240 11.58 8.96 -10.23
C GLN A 240 11.19 7.58 -10.81
N ASN A 241 11.01 6.57 -9.96
CA ASN A 241 10.69 5.22 -10.39
C ASN A 241 9.18 4.95 -10.49
N LEU A 242 8.36 5.68 -9.72
CA LEU A 242 6.94 5.40 -9.54
C LEU A 242 6.03 6.49 -10.13
N SER A 243 6.60 7.57 -10.69
CA SER A 243 5.83 8.70 -11.28
C SER A 243 4.82 8.26 -12.33
N ASN A 244 5.07 7.19 -13.06
CA ASN A 244 4.15 6.64 -14.06
C ASN A 244 3.03 5.76 -13.45
N CYS A 245 3.09 5.44 -12.14
CA CYS A 245 2.05 4.68 -11.45
C CYS A 245 0.85 5.53 -11.01
N GLN A 246 0.79 6.81 -11.40
CA GLN A 246 -0.32 7.70 -11.09
C GLN A 246 -1.64 7.16 -11.67
N ILE A 247 -2.69 7.22 -10.85
CA ILE A 247 -4.03 6.74 -11.22
C ILE A 247 -4.72 7.82 -12.05
N ARG A 248 -5.09 7.46 -13.27
CA ARG A 248 -5.79 8.38 -14.19
C ARG A 248 -7.31 8.30 -14.06
N ARG A 249 -7.85 7.10 -13.89
CA ARG A 249 -9.30 6.87 -13.81
C ARG A 249 -9.59 5.87 -12.68
N PHE A 250 -10.73 6.05 -12.02
CA PHE A 250 -11.16 5.14 -10.98
C PHE A 250 -12.67 4.97 -10.96
N LEU A 251 -13.12 3.93 -10.29
CA LEU A 251 -14.49 3.73 -9.90
C LEU A 251 -14.56 3.28 -8.43
N VAL A 252 -15.70 3.50 -7.80
CA VAL A 252 -16.01 2.94 -6.49
C VAL A 252 -16.90 1.71 -6.71
N LEU A 253 -16.48 0.55 -6.21
CA LEU A 253 -17.21 -0.69 -6.35
C LEU A 253 -18.56 -0.59 -5.62
N HIS A 254 -19.59 -1.13 -6.23
CA HIS A 254 -20.98 -1.12 -5.74
C HIS A 254 -21.24 -2.12 -4.60
N LYS A 255 -20.25 -2.96 -4.28
CA LYS A 255 -20.23 -3.89 -3.14
C LYS A 255 -18.82 -4.01 -2.58
N GLU A 256 -18.70 -4.43 -1.33
CA GLU A 256 -17.40 -4.78 -0.77
C GLU A 256 -16.87 -6.08 -1.40
N LEU A 257 -15.52 -6.19 -1.46
CA LEU A 257 -14.88 -7.46 -1.79
C LEU A 257 -15.07 -8.44 -0.65
N ASP A 258 -15.48 -9.66 -0.96
CA ASP A 258 -15.92 -10.64 0.03
C ASP A 258 -15.07 -11.92 -0.01
N PRO A 259 -14.72 -12.50 1.17
CA PRO A 259 -14.03 -13.79 1.24
C PRO A 259 -14.88 -14.98 0.72
N ASP A 260 -16.19 -14.94 0.93
CA ASP A 260 -17.10 -16.02 0.53
C ASP A 260 -17.30 -16.06 -1.00
N ASP A 261 -17.19 -14.88 -1.64
CA ASP A 261 -17.07 -14.75 -3.09
C ASP A 261 -15.68 -15.13 -3.62
N GLY A 262 -14.74 -15.42 -2.75
CA GLY A 262 -13.35 -15.75 -3.09
C GLY A 262 -12.50 -14.55 -3.53
N GLU A 263 -13.01 -13.33 -3.49
CA GLU A 263 -12.35 -12.12 -3.98
C GLU A 263 -11.17 -11.69 -3.11
N ILE A 264 -11.29 -11.94 -1.81
CA ILE A 264 -10.21 -11.77 -0.82
C ILE A 264 -9.99 -13.06 -0.02
N THR A 265 -8.82 -13.18 0.58
CA THR A 265 -8.55 -14.27 1.54
C THR A 265 -9.16 -13.94 2.90
N ARG A 266 -9.24 -14.94 3.81
CA ARG A 266 -9.62 -14.71 5.22
C ARG A 266 -8.70 -13.73 5.96
N THR A 267 -7.47 -13.56 5.46
CA THR A 267 -6.51 -12.56 5.95
C THR A 267 -6.57 -11.23 5.18
N ARG A 268 -7.69 -10.97 4.47
CA ARG A 268 -7.97 -9.76 3.69
C ARG A 268 -6.92 -9.43 2.61
N LYS A 269 -6.36 -10.45 1.95
CA LYS A 269 -5.50 -10.24 0.77
C LYS A 269 -6.32 -10.43 -0.50
N VAL A 270 -6.32 -9.43 -1.37
CA VAL A 270 -7.02 -9.45 -2.66
C VAL A 270 -6.46 -10.56 -3.55
N ARG A 271 -7.37 -11.38 -4.11
CA ARG A 271 -7.05 -12.36 -5.14
C ARG A 271 -7.16 -11.72 -6.52
N ARG A 272 -6.13 -10.98 -6.91
CA ARG A 272 -6.13 -10.10 -8.09
C ARG A 272 -6.63 -10.78 -9.37
N ASN A 273 -6.20 -12.01 -9.67
CA ASN A 273 -6.62 -12.71 -10.88
C ASN A 273 -8.14 -12.94 -10.89
N LEU A 274 -8.71 -13.42 -9.78
CA LEU A 274 -10.15 -13.64 -9.65
C LEU A 274 -10.93 -12.32 -9.77
N VAL A 275 -10.45 -11.26 -9.10
CA VAL A 275 -11.04 -9.93 -9.20
C VAL A 275 -10.96 -9.40 -10.64
N SER A 276 -9.83 -9.62 -11.34
CA SER A 276 -9.67 -9.23 -12.75
C SER A 276 -10.66 -9.95 -13.67
N ASP A 277 -10.88 -11.24 -13.45
CA ASP A 277 -11.81 -12.03 -14.25
C ASP A 277 -13.27 -11.64 -13.97
N LYS A 278 -13.63 -11.57 -12.68
CA LYS A 278 -15.00 -11.26 -12.23
C LYS A 278 -15.47 -9.87 -12.64
N TYR A 279 -14.58 -8.87 -12.58
CA TYR A 279 -14.86 -7.47 -12.89
C TYR A 279 -14.28 -7.00 -14.24
N SER A 280 -14.06 -7.93 -15.17
CA SER A 280 -13.43 -7.64 -16.47
C SER A 280 -14.12 -6.52 -17.24
N ASP A 281 -15.47 -6.42 -17.18
CA ASP A 281 -16.22 -5.38 -17.87
C ASP A 281 -16.03 -4.00 -17.24
N LEU A 282 -15.97 -3.92 -15.90
CA LEU A 282 -15.62 -2.69 -15.19
C LEU A 282 -14.20 -2.21 -15.54
N ILE A 283 -13.26 -3.16 -15.62
CA ILE A 283 -11.88 -2.87 -16.00
C ILE A 283 -11.79 -2.37 -17.44
N LYS A 284 -12.53 -2.97 -18.38
CA LYS A 284 -12.62 -2.47 -19.78
C LYS A 284 -13.15 -1.05 -19.81
N ALA A 285 -14.24 -0.77 -19.10
CA ALA A 285 -14.86 0.54 -19.03
C ALA A 285 -13.93 1.63 -18.46
N LEU A 286 -13.02 1.26 -17.55
CA LEU A 286 -11.97 2.16 -17.07
C LEU A 286 -10.98 2.59 -18.15
N TYR A 287 -10.85 1.86 -19.27
CA TYR A 287 -9.92 2.15 -20.36
C TYR A 287 -10.57 2.63 -21.66
N ASP A 288 -11.87 2.39 -21.88
CA ASP A 288 -12.57 2.68 -23.15
C ASP A 288 -13.19 4.09 -23.24
N GLY A 289 -13.04 4.89 -22.17
CA GLY A 289 -13.59 6.24 -22.12
C GLY A 289 -15.01 6.35 -21.56
N SER A 290 -15.63 5.24 -21.16
CA SER A 290 -16.95 5.23 -20.52
C SER A 290 -16.99 6.11 -19.27
N LYS A 291 -18.12 6.79 -19.03
CA LYS A 291 -18.36 7.58 -17.81
C LYS A 291 -19.16 6.82 -16.76
N GLU A 292 -19.86 5.81 -17.20
CA GLU A 292 -20.72 4.96 -16.38
C GLU A 292 -20.88 3.61 -17.06
N ILE A 293 -21.06 2.56 -16.28
CA ILE A 293 -21.35 1.21 -16.77
C ILE A 293 -22.38 0.53 -15.87
N TYR A 294 -23.39 -0.08 -16.47
CA TYR A 294 -24.28 -1.00 -15.76
C TYR A 294 -23.58 -2.35 -15.59
N THR A 295 -23.58 -2.89 -14.41
CA THR A 295 -22.97 -4.19 -14.09
C THR A 295 -23.88 -5.03 -13.22
N GLU A 296 -23.78 -6.34 -13.37
CA GLU A 296 -24.44 -7.34 -12.55
C GLU A 296 -23.39 -8.29 -12.01
N THR A 297 -23.28 -8.38 -10.68
CA THR A 297 -22.27 -9.19 -10.01
C THR A 297 -22.92 -10.30 -9.20
N GLU A 298 -22.50 -11.55 -9.41
CA GLU A 298 -22.91 -12.64 -8.53
C GLU A 298 -22.29 -12.49 -7.15
N VAL A 299 -23.10 -12.79 -6.13
CA VAL A 299 -22.71 -12.76 -4.71
C VAL A 299 -23.14 -14.05 -4.04
N THR A 300 -22.33 -14.48 -3.10
CA THR A 300 -22.65 -15.62 -2.22
C THR A 300 -23.00 -15.08 -0.84
N TYR A 301 -24.20 -15.37 -0.35
CA TYR A 301 -24.62 -15.01 0.99
C TYR A 301 -24.02 -15.94 2.04
N GLU A 302 -23.96 -15.52 3.30
CA GLU A 302 -23.44 -16.30 4.42
C GLU A 302 -24.06 -17.69 4.58
N ASP A 303 -25.31 -17.86 4.14
CA ASP A 303 -26.02 -19.16 4.12
C ASP A 303 -25.72 -20.02 2.87
N GLY A 304 -24.78 -19.58 2.01
CA GLY A 304 -24.36 -20.25 0.80
C GLY A 304 -25.28 -20.06 -0.41
N ARG A 305 -26.40 -19.33 -0.28
CA ARG A 305 -27.24 -18.97 -1.43
C ARG A 305 -26.52 -17.99 -2.35
N LYS A 306 -26.78 -18.14 -3.64
CA LYS A 306 -26.27 -17.19 -4.65
C LYS A 306 -27.34 -16.17 -4.97
N GLY A 307 -26.91 -14.92 -5.12
CA GLY A 307 -27.74 -13.81 -5.57
C GLY A 307 -27.00 -12.98 -6.61
N LYS A 308 -27.64 -11.92 -7.06
CA LYS A 308 -27.06 -10.95 -7.98
C LYS A 308 -27.30 -9.53 -7.46
N ILE A 309 -26.28 -8.72 -7.52
CA ILE A 309 -26.34 -7.28 -7.22
C ILE A 309 -26.09 -6.53 -8.51
N SER A 310 -27.01 -5.66 -8.89
CA SER A 310 -26.93 -4.83 -10.08
C SER A 310 -26.72 -3.37 -9.70
N ALA A 311 -25.88 -2.67 -10.43
CA ALA A 311 -25.63 -1.24 -10.22
C ALA A 311 -25.19 -0.54 -11.50
N SER A 312 -25.52 0.76 -11.60
CA SER A 312 -24.82 1.68 -12.47
C SER A 312 -23.61 2.25 -11.73
N VAL A 313 -22.42 1.91 -12.19
CA VAL A 313 -21.16 2.32 -11.59
C VAL A 313 -20.55 3.47 -12.37
N LYS A 314 -20.34 4.60 -11.70
CA LYS A 314 -19.71 5.79 -12.30
C LYS A 314 -18.21 5.59 -12.45
N ILE A 315 -17.63 6.18 -13.49
CA ILE A 315 -16.18 6.20 -13.72
C ILE A 315 -15.73 7.65 -13.73
N GLN A 316 -14.80 7.99 -12.86
CA GLN A 316 -14.25 9.33 -12.76
C GLN A 316 -12.84 9.40 -13.32
N GLU A 317 -12.59 10.40 -14.16
CA GLU A 317 -11.26 10.75 -14.68
C GLU A 317 -10.65 11.89 -13.87
N LEU A 318 -9.37 11.76 -13.56
CA LEU A 318 -8.57 12.77 -12.85
C LEU A 318 -7.74 13.52 -13.88
N LYS A 319 -8.22 14.69 -14.32
CA LYS A 319 -7.62 15.44 -15.45
C LYS A 319 -6.33 16.21 -15.09
N GLU A 320 -6.03 16.43 -13.80
CA GLU A 320 -5.13 17.50 -13.34
C GLU A 320 -3.77 17.03 -12.84
N THR A 321 -3.43 15.76 -12.93
CA THR A 321 -2.21 15.23 -12.27
C THR A 321 -1.11 14.74 -13.21
N PHE A 322 -1.24 14.94 -14.51
CA PHE A 322 -0.18 14.55 -15.46
C PHE A 322 0.72 15.74 -15.82
N GLU A 323 1.27 16.43 -14.83
CA GLU A 323 2.47 17.21 -15.06
C GLU A 323 3.59 16.21 -15.39
N LYS A 324 4.02 16.27 -16.65
CA LYS A 324 5.18 15.54 -17.12
C LYS A 324 6.33 15.85 -16.16
N ALA A 325 6.85 14.85 -15.46
CA ALA A 325 8.19 14.93 -14.91
C ALA A 325 9.08 15.38 -16.07
N GLY A 326 9.68 16.56 -15.91
CA GLY A 326 10.39 17.23 -16.98
C GLY A 326 11.45 16.31 -17.59
N VAL A 327 11.26 16.00 -18.85
CA VAL A 327 12.33 15.64 -19.75
C VAL A 327 12.73 16.95 -20.41
N VAL A 328 13.75 17.60 -19.87
CA VAL A 328 14.63 18.51 -20.58
C VAL A 328 15.94 17.78 -20.82
#